data_d0bea1be68e8637a9cd3cf030e759d40
#
_entry.id   d0bea1be68e8637a9cd3cf030e759d40
#
_cell.length_a   1.000
_cell.length_b   1.000
_cell.length_c   1.000
_cell.angle_alpha   90.00
_cell.angle_beta   90.00
_cell.angle_gamma   90.00
#
_symmetry.space_group_name_H-M   'P 1'
#
loop_
_entity.id
_entity.type
_entity.pdbx_description
1 polymer ?
#
loop_
_entity_poly.entity_id
_entity_poly.type
_entity_poly.pdbx_seq_one_letter_code
_entity_poly.pdbx_strand_id
1 'polypeptide(L)'
;ASVEKIIHTNGNHFNMTDDPILLSEDRDGVRILTLNRPRQMNALSSPLVVEILAAVDAAHADDSVEVIILAGTERAFSAGADIKEAASRAGESAEAAHQREANGRAIYDLGSRTDKPMIAAVRGYVLGGGCNLAITCDMVVAGKNAKIGYPEVKVGLAATMVTPGLVHRIGPKAAFEMLSLGENITAQRAYELGMVNRVVPDDSVLDEALVLA
;
A
#
# COMPACT_ATOMS: atom_id res chain seq x y z
N ALA A 1 17.95 -35.58 -23.23
CA ALA A 1 16.89 -36.56 -23.08
C ALA A 1 15.81 -35.96 -22.21
N SER A 2 14.67 -35.66 -22.83
CA SER A 2 13.48 -35.09 -22.25
C SER A 2 12.84 -36.03 -21.23
N VAL A 3 12.29 -35.46 -20.16
CA VAL A 3 11.30 -36.14 -19.33
C VAL A 3 10.09 -35.20 -19.23
N GLU A 4 9.11 -35.43 -20.09
CA GLU A 4 7.76 -34.95 -19.95
C GLU A 4 7.09 -35.70 -18.79
N LYS A 5 6.59 -34.93 -17.80
CA LYS A 5 5.64 -35.44 -16.81
C LYS A 5 4.24 -34.98 -17.19
N ILE A 6 3.47 -35.90 -17.73
CA ILE A 6 2.05 -35.80 -17.97
C ILE A 6 1.35 -35.81 -16.58
N ILE A 7 0.69 -34.72 -16.24
CA ILE A 7 -0.26 -34.70 -15.12
C ILE A 7 -1.66 -34.65 -15.72
N HIS A 8 -2.42 -35.72 -15.54
CA HIS A 8 -3.85 -35.75 -15.84
C HIS A 8 -4.60 -34.88 -14.83
N THR A 9 -5.23 -33.81 -15.31
CA THR A 9 -6.12 -32.95 -14.56
C THR A 9 -7.57 -33.35 -14.79
N ASN A 10 -8.27 -33.65 -13.71
CA ASN A 10 -9.73 -33.66 -13.66
C ASN A 10 -10.26 -32.25 -13.89
N GLY A 11 -11.23 -32.12 -14.80
CA GLY A 11 -11.75 -30.85 -15.26
C GLY A 11 -12.46 -30.04 -14.15
N ASN A 12 -11.78 -29.01 -13.69
CA ASN A 12 -12.39 -27.83 -13.15
C ASN A 12 -11.92 -26.68 -14.03
N HIS A 13 -12.84 -26.02 -14.72
CA HIS A 13 -12.56 -24.77 -15.42
C HIS A 13 -12.16 -23.70 -14.37
N PHE A 14 -10.87 -23.62 -14.07
CA PHE A 14 -10.31 -22.41 -13.49
C PHE A 14 -10.31 -21.34 -14.59
N ASN A 15 -11.13 -20.32 -14.43
CA ASN A 15 -11.01 -19.08 -15.21
C ASN A 15 -9.62 -18.48 -14.91
N MET A 16 -8.67 -18.69 -15.80
CA MET A 16 -7.34 -18.09 -15.79
C MET A 16 -7.44 -16.64 -16.25
N THR A 17 -7.89 -15.70 -15.39
CA THR A 17 -7.88 -14.26 -15.68
C THR A 17 -7.66 -13.37 -14.46
N ASP A 18 -7.15 -13.87 -13.35
CA ASP A 18 -6.75 -12.97 -12.27
C ASP A 18 -5.23 -13.03 -12.09
N ASP A 19 -4.54 -12.04 -12.69
CA ASP A 19 -3.17 -11.73 -12.33
C ASP A 19 -3.08 -11.52 -10.81
N PRO A 20 -1.99 -11.97 -10.13
CA PRO A 20 -1.85 -11.78 -8.69
C PRO A 20 -2.00 -10.30 -8.32
N ILE A 21 -2.80 -10.00 -7.30
CA ILE A 21 -3.09 -8.61 -6.87
C ILE A 21 -1.97 -7.99 -6.06
N LEU A 22 -1.05 -8.81 -5.55
CA LEU A 22 0.22 -8.42 -4.93
C LEU A 22 1.34 -9.25 -5.58
N LEU A 23 2.38 -8.59 -6.06
CA LEU A 23 3.58 -9.25 -6.57
C LEU A 23 4.64 -9.24 -5.47
N SER A 24 5.43 -10.32 -5.37
CA SER A 24 6.56 -10.42 -4.45
C SER A 24 7.80 -10.82 -5.22
N GLU A 25 8.90 -10.10 -5.01
CA GLU A 25 10.21 -10.35 -5.63
C GLU A 25 11.30 -10.13 -4.59
N ASP A 26 12.31 -11.00 -4.56
CA ASP A 26 13.47 -10.87 -3.68
C ASP A 26 14.70 -10.44 -4.49
N ARG A 27 15.43 -9.44 -3.99
CA ARG A 27 16.69 -8.93 -4.55
C ARG A 27 17.67 -8.63 -3.42
N ASP A 28 18.74 -9.39 -3.32
CA ASP A 28 19.88 -9.11 -2.43
C ASP A 28 19.47 -8.77 -0.97
N GLY A 29 18.60 -9.60 -0.38
CA GLY A 29 18.09 -9.38 0.98
C GLY A 29 16.88 -8.43 1.08
N VAL A 30 16.43 -7.86 -0.04
CA VAL A 30 15.29 -6.94 -0.08
C VAL A 30 14.06 -7.65 -0.66
N ARG A 31 12.97 -7.72 0.08
CA ARG A 31 11.67 -8.16 -0.44
C ARG A 31 10.86 -6.98 -0.96
N ILE A 32 10.57 -7.00 -2.26
CA ILE A 32 9.77 -5.98 -2.93
C ILE A 32 8.34 -6.50 -3.08
N LEU A 33 7.40 -5.84 -2.42
CA LEU A 33 5.96 -6.11 -2.49
C LEU A 33 5.30 -5.04 -3.36
N THR A 34 4.85 -5.41 -4.58
CA THR A 34 4.23 -4.46 -5.51
C THR A 34 2.73 -4.66 -5.57
N LEU A 35 1.97 -3.62 -5.19
CA LEU A 35 0.52 -3.59 -5.35
C LEU A 35 0.17 -3.67 -6.84
N ASN A 36 -0.63 -4.67 -7.25
CA ASN A 36 -0.87 -5.00 -8.64
C ASN A 36 -2.36 -5.05 -9.00
N ARG A 37 -3.08 -3.96 -8.70
CA ARG A 37 -4.46 -3.73 -9.15
C ARG A 37 -4.54 -2.43 -10.00
N PRO A 38 -3.80 -2.34 -11.13
CA PRO A 38 -3.63 -1.08 -11.86
C PRO A 38 -4.94 -0.50 -12.38
N ARG A 39 -5.92 -1.35 -12.78
CA ARG A 39 -7.24 -0.91 -13.25
C ARG A 39 -8.06 -0.21 -12.15
N GLN A 40 -7.83 -0.55 -10.88
CA GLN A 40 -8.43 0.06 -9.70
C GLN A 40 -7.50 1.06 -9.01
N MET A 41 -6.41 1.48 -9.67
CA MET A 41 -5.39 2.36 -9.08
C MET A 41 -4.90 1.85 -7.72
N ASN A 42 -4.73 0.53 -7.58
CA ASN A 42 -4.30 -0.15 -6.37
C ASN A 42 -5.15 0.18 -5.14
N ALA A 43 -6.47 0.34 -5.32
CA ALA A 43 -7.39 0.51 -4.21
C ALA A 43 -7.30 -0.67 -3.23
N LEU A 44 -7.27 -0.36 -1.95
CA LEU A 44 -7.13 -1.31 -0.84
C LEU A 44 -8.45 -2.07 -0.63
N SER A 45 -8.63 -3.15 -1.38
CA SER A 45 -9.71 -4.11 -1.16
C SER A 45 -9.36 -5.05 -0.01
N SER A 46 -10.36 -5.69 0.60
CA SER A 46 -10.15 -6.65 1.69
C SER A 46 -9.17 -7.78 1.30
N PRO A 47 -9.26 -8.41 0.10
CA PRO A 47 -8.25 -9.38 -0.32
C PRO A 47 -6.84 -8.81 -0.39
N LEU A 48 -6.65 -7.62 -0.98
CA LEU A 48 -5.32 -7.01 -1.08
C LEU A 48 -4.73 -6.70 0.30
N VAL A 49 -5.55 -6.20 1.22
CA VAL A 49 -5.12 -5.95 2.61
C VAL A 49 -4.64 -7.24 3.27
N VAL A 50 -5.39 -8.35 3.13
CA VAL A 50 -5.01 -9.66 3.68
C VAL A 50 -3.69 -10.14 3.08
N GLU A 51 -3.51 -10.02 1.75
CA GLU A 51 -2.26 -10.42 1.10
C GLU A 51 -1.06 -9.58 1.54
N ILE A 52 -1.21 -8.26 1.70
CA ILE A 52 -0.13 -7.41 2.22
C ILE A 52 0.27 -7.83 3.63
N LEU A 53 -0.70 -8.02 4.53
CA LEU A 53 -0.44 -8.44 5.91
C LEU A 53 0.30 -9.80 5.94
N ALA A 54 -0.18 -10.78 5.18
CA ALA A 54 0.43 -12.09 5.09
C ALA A 54 1.84 -12.04 4.48
N ALA A 55 2.07 -11.20 3.47
CA ALA A 55 3.37 -11.05 2.83
C ALA A 55 4.41 -10.39 3.76
N VAL A 56 3.99 -9.43 4.58
CA VAL A 56 4.86 -8.81 5.60
C VAL A 56 5.18 -9.80 6.71
N ASP A 57 4.20 -10.58 7.18
CA ASP A 57 4.44 -11.64 8.17
C ASP A 57 5.42 -12.71 7.64
N ALA A 58 5.27 -13.10 6.35
CA ALA A 58 6.18 -14.02 5.71
C ALA A 58 7.59 -13.43 5.54
N ALA A 59 7.69 -12.14 5.20
CA ALA A 59 8.97 -11.45 5.12
C ALA A 59 9.64 -11.33 6.49
N HIS A 60 8.87 -11.07 7.56
CA HIS A 60 9.38 -11.04 8.94
C HIS A 60 9.98 -12.38 9.34
N ALA A 61 9.32 -13.49 9.01
CA ALA A 61 9.76 -14.85 9.38
C ALA A 61 10.90 -15.40 8.53
N ASP A 62 11.30 -14.72 7.45
CA ASP A 62 12.32 -15.16 6.51
C ASP A 62 13.67 -14.50 6.83
N ASP A 63 14.61 -15.25 7.39
CA ASP A 63 15.93 -14.75 7.78
C ASP A 63 16.78 -14.21 6.61
N SER A 64 16.43 -14.56 5.37
CA SER A 64 17.11 -14.06 4.17
C SER A 64 16.65 -12.66 3.76
N VAL A 65 15.53 -12.15 4.32
CA VAL A 65 15.01 -10.81 4.08
C VAL A 65 15.49 -9.88 5.16
N GLU A 66 16.11 -8.78 4.78
CA GLU A 66 16.62 -7.74 5.70
C GLU A 66 15.74 -6.48 5.66
N VAL A 67 15.20 -6.13 4.48
CA VAL A 67 14.38 -4.93 4.24
C VAL A 67 13.15 -5.27 3.41
N ILE A 68 12.04 -4.58 3.66
CA ILE A 68 10.81 -4.71 2.87
C ILE A 68 10.56 -3.40 2.12
N ILE A 69 10.35 -3.47 0.81
CA ILE A 69 9.90 -2.34 -0.01
C ILE A 69 8.45 -2.54 -0.41
N LEU A 70 7.58 -1.58 -0.11
CA LEU A 70 6.23 -1.50 -0.67
C LEU A 70 6.25 -0.59 -1.89
N ALA A 71 5.82 -1.11 -3.05
CA ALA A 71 5.74 -0.37 -4.30
C ALA A 71 4.34 -0.42 -4.90
N GLY A 72 4.08 0.45 -5.85
CA GLY A 72 2.86 0.44 -6.66
C GLY A 72 3.17 0.47 -8.15
N THR A 73 2.13 0.62 -8.96
CA THR A 73 2.27 0.77 -10.41
C THR A 73 2.60 2.21 -10.80
N GLU A 74 2.87 2.45 -12.10
CA GLU A 74 3.21 3.80 -12.59
C GLU A 74 2.13 4.84 -12.29
N ARG A 75 0.86 4.44 -12.42
CA ARG A 75 -0.29 5.35 -12.28
C ARG A 75 -0.60 5.67 -10.82
N ALA A 76 -0.40 4.72 -9.92
CA ALA A 76 -0.71 4.89 -8.52
C ALA A 76 0.10 3.94 -7.64
N PHE A 77 0.57 4.45 -6.52
CA PHE A 77 0.91 3.60 -5.40
C PHE A 77 -0.39 2.98 -4.85
N SER A 78 -1.34 3.80 -4.40
CA SER A 78 -2.68 3.38 -4.05
C SER A 78 -3.64 4.58 -3.99
N ALA A 79 -4.87 4.40 -4.48
CA ALA A 79 -5.96 5.39 -4.39
C ALA A 79 -6.73 5.33 -3.06
N GLY A 80 -6.29 4.52 -2.09
CA GLY A 80 -6.95 4.37 -0.80
C GLY A 80 -8.00 3.26 -0.77
N ALA A 81 -9.00 3.39 0.10
CA ALA A 81 -10.03 2.38 0.28
C ALA A 81 -10.78 2.04 -1.02
N ASP A 82 -11.12 0.76 -1.23
CA ASP A 82 -11.93 0.33 -2.37
C ASP A 82 -13.39 0.68 -2.13
N ILE A 83 -13.81 1.83 -2.68
CA ILE A 83 -15.17 2.37 -2.52
C ILE A 83 -16.22 1.43 -3.16
N LYS A 84 -15.87 0.71 -4.23
CA LYS A 84 -16.80 -0.23 -4.88
C LYS A 84 -17.07 -1.42 -3.98
N GLU A 85 -16.03 -1.98 -3.37
CA GLU A 85 -16.20 -3.03 -2.38
C GLU A 85 -16.99 -2.52 -1.15
N ALA A 86 -16.70 -1.30 -0.67
CA ALA A 86 -17.43 -0.71 0.44
C ALA A 86 -18.94 -0.60 0.16
N ALA A 87 -19.34 -0.26 -1.07
CA ALA A 87 -20.74 -0.17 -1.46
C ALA A 87 -21.45 -1.55 -1.57
N SER A 88 -20.71 -2.65 -1.75
CA SER A 88 -21.25 -4.01 -1.89
C SER A 88 -21.45 -4.76 -0.57
N ARG A 89 -21.15 -4.15 0.58
CA ARG A 89 -21.17 -4.80 1.90
C ARG A 89 -22.56 -5.01 2.51
N ALA A 90 -23.64 -4.72 1.78
CA ALA A 90 -24.98 -4.98 2.25
C ALA A 90 -25.18 -6.49 2.50
N GLY A 91 -25.47 -6.87 3.75
CA GLY A 91 -25.62 -8.28 4.15
C GLY A 91 -24.34 -8.97 4.65
N GLU A 92 -23.24 -8.22 4.84
CA GLU A 92 -22.04 -8.74 5.50
C GLU A 92 -22.36 -9.24 6.93
N SER A 93 -21.84 -10.41 7.30
CA SER A 93 -21.99 -10.91 8.67
C SER A 93 -21.21 -10.05 9.67
N ALA A 94 -21.66 -10.01 10.93
CA ALA A 94 -20.96 -9.28 11.99
C ALA A 94 -19.52 -9.78 12.20
N GLU A 95 -19.26 -11.06 12.01
CA GLU A 95 -17.92 -11.65 12.11
C GLU A 95 -17.02 -11.19 10.96
N ALA A 96 -17.52 -11.20 9.71
CA ALA A 96 -16.78 -10.70 8.56
C ALA A 96 -16.47 -9.19 8.68
N ALA A 97 -17.45 -8.41 9.17
CA ALA A 97 -17.25 -6.98 9.43
C ALA A 97 -16.17 -6.76 10.51
N HIS A 98 -16.18 -7.53 11.59
CA HIS A 98 -15.18 -7.44 12.66
C HIS A 98 -13.79 -7.79 12.15
N GLN A 99 -13.64 -8.89 11.39
CA GLN A 99 -12.36 -9.29 10.82
C GLN A 99 -11.82 -8.23 9.84
N ARG A 100 -12.67 -7.68 9.00
CA ARG A 100 -12.31 -6.60 8.06
C ARG A 100 -11.84 -5.35 8.80
N GLU A 101 -12.51 -4.96 9.88
CA GLU A 101 -12.06 -3.84 10.72
C GLU A 101 -10.72 -4.12 11.39
N ALA A 102 -10.49 -5.34 11.88
CA ALA A 102 -9.23 -5.74 12.47
C ALA A 102 -8.09 -5.64 11.43
N ASN A 103 -8.31 -6.16 10.22
CA ASN A 103 -7.35 -6.05 9.12
C ASN A 103 -7.13 -4.60 8.69
N GLY A 104 -8.20 -3.78 8.66
CA GLY A 104 -8.13 -2.36 8.37
C GLY A 104 -7.33 -1.55 9.40
N ARG A 105 -7.34 -1.96 10.66
CA ARG A 105 -6.45 -1.38 11.69
C ARG A 105 -5.02 -1.88 11.50
N ALA A 106 -4.84 -3.18 11.30
CA ALA A 106 -3.52 -3.81 11.16
C ALA A 106 -2.71 -3.24 9.97
N ILE A 107 -3.36 -2.92 8.83
CA ILE A 107 -2.68 -2.37 7.67
C ILE A 107 -2.11 -0.95 7.94
N TYR A 108 -2.70 -0.21 8.87
CA TYR A 108 -2.21 1.12 9.25
C TYR A 108 -1.24 1.10 10.45
N ASP A 109 -1.00 -0.08 11.00
CA ASP A 109 0.03 -0.34 12.01
C ASP A 109 1.03 -1.40 11.52
N LEU A 110 1.28 -1.40 10.20
CA LEU A 110 2.06 -2.43 9.53
C LEU A 110 3.49 -2.54 10.08
N GLY A 111 4.11 -1.41 10.45
CA GLY A 111 5.43 -1.38 11.05
C GLY A 111 5.55 -2.10 12.40
N SER A 112 4.43 -2.33 13.12
CA SER A 112 4.46 -3.11 14.37
C SER A 112 4.54 -4.62 14.15
N ARG A 113 4.37 -5.09 12.91
CA ARG A 113 4.37 -6.53 12.55
C ARG A 113 5.74 -7.09 12.24
N THR A 114 6.74 -6.23 12.08
CA THR A 114 8.09 -6.64 11.71
C THR A 114 9.13 -5.74 12.34
N ASP A 115 10.29 -6.31 12.70
CA ASP A 115 11.48 -5.57 13.13
C ASP A 115 12.34 -5.12 11.93
N LYS A 116 11.98 -5.56 10.71
CA LYS A 116 12.71 -5.23 9.49
C LYS A 116 12.29 -3.86 8.99
N PRO A 117 13.23 -3.01 8.57
CA PRO A 117 12.91 -1.70 8.00
C PRO A 117 11.97 -1.82 6.81
N MET A 118 11.01 -0.90 6.71
CA MET A 118 10.07 -0.82 5.61
C MET A 118 10.23 0.49 4.85
N ILE A 119 10.31 0.42 3.53
CA ILE A 119 10.44 1.57 2.64
C ILE A 119 9.24 1.61 1.68
N ALA A 120 8.53 2.73 1.60
CA ALA A 120 7.52 2.93 0.59
C ALA A 120 8.12 3.62 -0.64
N ALA A 121 8.02 2.98 -1.81
CA ALA A 121 8.41 3.49 -3.12
C ALA A 121 7.17 3.97 -3.87
N VAL A 122 6.86 5.28 -3.80
CA VAL A 122 5.57 5.83 -4.23
C VAL A 122 5.66 6.72 -5.44
N ARG A 123 4.76 6.53 -6.41
CA ARG A 123 4.58 7.39 -7.59
C ARG A 123 3.12 7.46 -8.00
N GLY A 124 2.78 8.45 -8.83
CA GLY A 124 1.41 8.68 -9.26
C GLY A 124 0.50 9.07 -8.10
N TYR A 125 -0.67 8.45 -7.97
CA TYR A 125 -1.61 8.75 -6.89
C TYR A 125 -1.28 8.00 -5.62
N VAL A 126 -1.23 8.73 -4.49
CA VAL A 126 -0.96 8.24 -3.13
C VAL A 126 -2.03 8.84 -2.22
N LEU A 127 -3.22 8.24 -2.19
CA LEU A 127 -4.41 8.89 -1.65
C LEU A 127 -5.04 8.12 -0.49
N GLY A 128 -5.60 8.87 0.46
CA GLY A 128 -6.38 8.33 1.57
C GLY A 128 -5.67 7.23 2.33
N GLY A 129 -6.30 6.07 2.47
CA GLY A 129 -5.67 4.89 3.07
C GLY A 129 -4.35 4.48 2.41
N GLY A 130 -4.17 4.72 1.11
CA GLY A 130 -2.90 4.48 0.42
C GLY A 130 -1.80 5.45 0.86
N CYS A 131 -2.14 6.71 1.11
CA CYS A 131 -1.21 7.67 1.70
C CYS A 131 -0.80 7.22 3.11
N ASN A 132 -1.77 6.77 3.91
CA ASN A 132 -1.48 6.27 5.25
C ASN A 132 -0.58 5.02 5.23
N LEU A 133 -0.84 4.08 4.30
CA LEU A 133 0.01 2.91 4.11
C LEU A 133 1.46 3.31 3.78
N ALA A 134 1.65 4.33 2.94
CA ALA A 134 2.99 4.82 2.62
C ALA A 134 3.70 5.42 3.84
N ILE A 135 3.02 6.31 4.59
CA ILE A 135 3.61 6.97 5.76
C ILE A 135 3.71 6.08 7.00
N THR A 136 3.13 4.88 7.01
CA THR A 136 3.33 3.91 8.08
C THR A 136 4.65 3.15 7.93
N CYS A 137 5.26 3.16 6.74
CA CYS A 137 6.63 2.69 6.54
C CYS A 137 7.64 3.63 7.24
N ASP A 138 8.83 3.11 7.52
CA ASP A 138 9.90 3.87 8.17
C ASP A 138 10.45 4.98 7.29
N MET A 139 10.53 4.72 5.97
CA MET A 139 10.95 5.70 4.98
C MET A 139 10.03 5.72 3.76
N VAL A 140 9.97 6.88 3.10
CA VAL A 140 9.20 7.07 1.87
C VAL A 140 10.07 7.73 0.81
N VAL A 141 10.20 7.07 -0.34
CA VAL A 141 10.77 7.63 -1.58
C VAL A 141 9.63 7.97 -2.52
N ALA A 142 9.52 9.22 -2.93
CA ALA A 142 8.44 9.69 -3.80
C ALA A 142 8.94 10.16 -5.17
N GLY A 143 8.21 9.81 -6.21
CA GLY A 143 8.36 10.43 -7.51
C GLY A 143 7.94 11.90 -7.49
N LYS A 144 8.67 12.76 -8.21
CA LYS A 144 8.44 14.22 -8.22
C LYS A 144 7.01 14.63 -8.65
N ASN A 145 6.35 13.79 -9.45
CA ASN A 145 4.99 14.04 -9.91
C ASN A 145 3.91 13.34 -9.05
N ALA A 146 4.29 12.70 -7.94
CA ALA A 146 3.34 12.07 -7.04
C ALA A 146 2.33 13.08 -6.48
N LYS A 147 1.06 12.63 -6.39
CA LYS A 147 -0.07 13.39 -5.85
C LYS A 147 -0.48 12.73 -4.55
N ILE A 148 -0.20 13.39 -3.44
CA ILE A 148 -0.32 12.85 -2.10
C ILE A 148 -1.45 13.58 -1.38
N GLY A 149 -2.38 12.87 -0.73
CA GLY A 149 -3.48 13.57 -0.05
C GLY A 149 -4.55 12.67 0.54
N TYR A 150 -5.53 13.31 1.16
CA TYR A 150 -6.67 12.68 1.84
C TYR A 150 -7.99 13.27 1.32
N PRO A 151 -8.47 12.79 0.15
CA PRO A 151 -9.64 13.38 -0.52
C PRO A 151 -10.99 12.94 0.06
N GLU A 152 -11.02 12.21 1.18
CA GLU A 152 -12.22 11.60 1.76
C GLU A 152 -13.36 12.61 1.97
N VAL A 153 -13.04 13.82 2.40
CA VAL A 153 -14.05 14.89 2.64
C VAL A 153 -14.80 15.26 1.36
N LYS A 154 -14.18 15.14 0.18
CA LYS A 154 -14.81 15.44 -1.12
C LYS A 154 -15.91 14.45 -1.51
N VAL A 155 -15.92 13.28 -0.87
CA VAL A 155 -16.94 12.26 -1.07
C VAL A 155 -17.81 12.06 0.19
N GLY A 156 -17.78 13.03 1.13
CA GLY A 156 -18.60 13.02 2.34
C GLY A 156 -18.12 12.02 3.41
N LEU A 157 -16.87 11.56 3.33
CA LEU A 157 -16.28 10.66 4.32
C LEU A 157 -15.31 11.42 5.24
N ALA A 158 -15.16 10.92 6.47
CA ALA A 158 -14.13 11.38 7.39
C ALA A 158 -12.99 10.37 7.45
N ALA A 159 -11.76 10.84 7.31
CA ALA A 159 -10.54 10.03 7.33
C ALA A 159 -10.12 9.65 8.78
N THR A 160 -11.06 9.16 9.60
CA THR A 160 -10.89 8.97 11.05
C THR A 160 -9.79 7.97 11.41
N MET A 161 -9.68 6.86 10.67
CA MET A 161 -8.69 5.81 10.96
C MET A 161 -7.26 6.26 10.70
N VAL A 162 -7.04 7.15 9.74
CA VAL A 162 -5.70 7.60 9.34
C VAL A 162 -5.24 8.86 10.05
N THR A 163 -6.17 9.61 10.66
CA THR A 163 -5.91 10.88 11.34
C THR A 163 -4.82 10.80 12.41
N PRO A 164 -4.83 9.83 13.35
CA PRO A 164 -3.81 9.76 14.40
C PRO A 164 -2.39 9.63 13.85
N GLY A 165 -2.20 8.75 12.88
CA GLY A 165 -0.90 8.52 12.23
C GLY A 165 -0.40 9.76 11.50
N LEU A 166 -1.28 10.45 10.77
CA LEU A 166 -0.95 11.68 10.06
C LEU A 166 -0.57 12.81 11.03
N VAL A 167 -1.39 13.04 12.06
CA VAL A 167 -1.12 14.08 13.08
C VAL A 167 0.22 13.85 13.77
N HIS A 168 0.55 12.60 14.07
CA HIS A 168 1.83 12.26 14.69
C HIS A 168 3.03 12.63 13.81
N ARG A 169 2.90 12.46 12.48
CA ARG A 169 4.00 12.69 11.54
C ARG A 169 4.18 14.15 11.13
N ILE A 170 3.10 14.89 10.89
CA ILE A 170 3.19 16.26 10.33
C ILE A 170 2.65 17.35 11.25
N GLY A 171 2.21 16.96 12.43
CA GLY A 171 1.61 17.86 13.40
C GLY A 171 0.16 18.23 13.08
N PRO A 172 -0.57 18.80 14.10
CA PRO A 172 -2.01 18.95 14.00
C PRO A 172 -2.46 19.99 12.96
N LYS A 173 -1.69 21.05 12.72
CA LYS A 173 -2.10 22.11 11.78
C LYS A 173 -2.05 21.62 10.32
N ALA A 174 -0.95 21.02 9.90
CA ALA A 174 -0.81 20.51 8.54
C ALA A 174 -1.77 19.32 8.30
N ALA A 175 -1.94 18.44 9.29
CA ALA A 175 -2.91 17.36 9.21
C ALA A 175 -4.34 17.87 9.08
N PHE A 176 -4.73 18.89 9.86
CA PHE A 176 -6.06 19.48 9.76
C PHE A 176 -6.32 20.11 8.38
N GLU A 177 -5.35 20.85 7.85
CA GLU A 177 -5.42 21.43 6.50
C GLU A 177 -5.65 20.34 5.44
N MET A 178 -4.82 19.30 5.41
CA MET A 178 -4.93 18.21 4.43
C MET A 178 -6.26 17.47 4.52
N LEU A 179 -6.71 17.16 5.74
CA LEU A 179 -7.94 16.41 5.96
C LEU A 179 -9.21 17.24 5.71
N SER A 180 -9.18 18.55 6.02
CA SER A 180 -10.34 19.43 5.89
C SER A 180 -10.56 19.90 4.46
N LEU A 181 -9.49 20.18 3.73
CA LEU A 181 -9.56 20.65 2.33
C LEU A 181 -9.65 19.49 1.35
N GLY A 182 -9.08 18.33 1.68
CA GLY A 182 -9.03 17.16 0.80
C GLY A 182 -8.23 17.41 -0.48
N GLU A 183 -7.34 18.39 -0.48
CA GLU A 183 -6.51 18.74 -1.62
C GLU A 183 -5.27 17.84 -1.68
N ASN A 184 -4.80 17.57 -2.90
CA ASN A 184 -3.56 16.84 -3.08
C ASN A 184 -2.38 17.82 -3.00
N ILE A 185 -1.36 17.44 -2.25
CA ILE A 185 -0.08 18.13 -2.21
C ILE A 185 0.94 17.49 -3.16
N THR A 186 1.97 18.22 -3.52
CA THR A 186 3.11 17.71 -4.32
C THR A 186 4.03 16.85 -3.46
N ALA A 187 4.85 16.01 -4.10
CA ALA A 187 5.93 15.26 -3.42
C ALA A 187 6.89 16.20 -2.66
N GLN A 188 7.21 17.37 -3.24
CA GLN A 188 8.05 18.36 -2.59
C GLN A 188 7.42 18.92 -1.31
N ARG A 189 6.11 19.21 -1.34
CA ARG A 189 5.40 19.66 -0.13
C ARG A 189 5.33 18.56 0.93
N ALA A 190 5.13 17.32 0.53
CA ALA A 190 5.15 16.17 1.45
C ALA A 190 6.54 15.96 2.09
N TYR A 191 7.61 16.20 1.34
CA TYR A 191 8.98 16.22 1.86
C TYR A 191 9.17 17.33 2.91
N GLU A 192 8.73 18.53 2.64
CA GLU A 192 8.80 19.68 3.58
C GLU A 192 8.01 19.42 4.87
N LEU A 193 6.93 18.65 4.80
CA LEU A 193 6.10 18.26 5.95
C LEU A 193 6.66 17.04 6.71
N GLY A 194 7.71 16.39 6.21
CA GLY A 194 8.30 15.20 6.83
C GLY A 194 7.54 13.89 6.55
N MET A 195 6.65 13.87 5.53
CA MET A 195 5.97 12.64 5.08
C MET A 195 6.84 11.81 4.13
N VAL A 196 7.80 12.44 3.45
CA VAL A 196 8.66 11.85 2.42
C VAL A 196 10.10 12.13 2.77
N ASN A 197 10.98 11.13 2.63
CA ASN A 197 12.41 11.23 2.92
C ASN A 197 13.21 11.67 1.69
N ARG A 198 12.78 11.26 0.48
CA ARG A 198 13.46 11.60 -0.77
C ARG A 198 12.45 11.85 -1.90
N VAL A 199 12.76 12.83 -2.74
CA VAL A 199 11.99 13.12 -3.97
C VAL A 199 12.92 12.96 -5.16
N VAL A 200 12.55 12.07 -6.07
CA VAL A 200 13.37 11.69 -7.24
C VAL A 200 12.52 11.70 -8.53
N PRO A 201 13.11 11.60 -9.73
CA PRO A 201 12.34 11.32 -10.94
C PRO A 201 11.47 10.07 -10.79
N ASP A 202 10.27 10.07 -11.40
CA ASP A 202 9.28 8.99 -11.19
C ASP A 202 9.79 7.60 -11.61
N ASP A 203 10.66 7.53 -12.61
CA ASP A 203 11.29 6.31 -13.11
C ASP A 203 12.41 5.77 -12.20
N SER A 204 12.94 6.62 -11.32
CA SER A 204 14.05 6.29 -10.41
C SER A 204 13.58 5.92 -9.00
N VAL A 205 12.27 5.90 -8.72
CA VAL A 205 11.73 5.74 -7.37
C VAL A 205 12.12 4.38 -6.74
N LEU A 206 11.99 3.30 -7.51
CA LEU A 206 12.33 1.96 -7.00
C LEU A 206 13.85 1.80 -6.83
N ASP A 207 14.63 2.31 -7.77
CA ASP A 207 16.10 2.23 -7.70
C ASP A 207 16.63 3.00 -6.48
N GLU A 208 16.07 4.20 -6.20
CA GLU A 208 16.44 4.96 -5.01
C GLU A 208 15.99 4.27 -3.71
N ALA A 209 14.84 3.59 -3.71
CA ALA A 209 14.41 2.80 -2.56
C ALA A 209 15.34 1.60 -2.31
N LEU A 210 15.82 0.93 -3.38
CA LEU A 210 16.82 -0.13 -3.28
C LEU A 210 18.20 0.38 -2.81
N VAL A 211 18.59 1.61 -3.13
CA VAL A 211 19.81 2.23 -2.61
C VAL A 211 19.71 2.50 -1.10
N LEU A 212 18.49 2.75 -0.59
CA LEU A 212 18.26 2.96 0.84
C LEU A 212 18.19 1.65 1.63
N ALA A 213 17.76 0.58 0.98
CA ALA A 213 17.64 -0.75 1.55
C ALA A 213 19.02 -1.40 1.73
#